data_e91f26031030194734511d2df69b2727
#
_entry.id   e91f26031030194734511d2df69b2727
#
_cell.length_a   1.000
_cell.length_b   1.000
_cell.length_c   1.000
_cell.angle_alpha   90.00
_cell.angle_beta   90.00
_cell.angle_gamma   90.00
#
_symmetry.space_group_name_H-M   'P 1'
#
loop_
_entity.id
_entity.type
_entity.pdbx_description
1 polymer ?
#
loop_
_entity_poly.entity_id
_entity_poly.type
_entity_poly.pdbx_seq_one_letter_code
_entity_poly.pdbx_strand_id
1 'polypeptide(L)'
;MIRFLTFVVYVLLGVRFSLGFEPPRIVSTSPQFWEIGVSPSDQKTIAVTFDQIMRSGFWDFLGNDTLSPQTNYETAMGSDLKSFSLCVTLLPGKVYIMALNERGIPGVGFQNDKGISLKPTYLVFRTAGNPSPEDAPPHALSTFPSNGARDVNPATIKAITVSFDRAMDSKKHGFHLFEGKQPVDLTRTTFTYSADGKTFSLTYAFKSSTHYEVQMNSTEDIGFAATNRAPLWPVHFAFTTGQPH
;
A
#
# COMPACT_ATOMS: atom_id res chain seq x y z
N MET A 1 28.20 -61.34 19.62
CA MET A 1 28.25 -60.14 20.45
C MET A 1 28.25 -58.92 19.49
N ILE A 2 27.07 -58.46 19.10
CA ILE A 2 26.85 -57.41 18.08
C ILE A 2 26.62 -56.09 18.83
N ARG A 3 27.52 -55.11 18.64
CA ARG A 3 27.41 -53.77 19.21
C ARG A 3 26.59 -52.89 18.25
N PHE A 4 25.43 -52.48 18.70
CA PHE A 4 24.64 -51.42 18.03
C PHE A 4 25.24 -50.07 18.31
N LEU A 5 25.64 -49.37 17.24
CA LEU A 5 26.08 -47.99 17.30
C LEU A 5 24.87 -47.08 17.10
N THR A 6 24.45 -46.41 18.16
CA THR A 6 23.32 -45.45 18.11
C THR A 6 23.86 -44.11 17.57
N PHE A 7 23.46 -43.73 16.36
CA PHE A 7 23.72 -42.40 15.82
C PHE A 7 22.67 -41.42 16.37
N VAL A 8 23.14 -40.48 17.20
CA VAL A 8 22.33 -39.33 17.64
C VAL A 8 22.46 -38.22 16.59
N VAL A 9 21.41 -37.97 15.82
CA VAL A 9 21.32 -36.84 14.88
C VAL A 9 20.93 -35.61 15.66
N TYR A 10 21.86 -34.69 15.88
CA TYR A 10 21.53 -33.35 16.38
C TYR A 10 20.95 -32.52 15.25
N VAL A 11 19.62 -32.29 15.31
CA VAL A 11 18.96 -31.27 14.48
C VAL A 11 19.27 -29.92 15.08
N LEU A 12 20.28 -29.23 14.53
CA LEU A 12 20.51 -27.82 14.80
C LEU A 12 19.39 -27.00 14.19
N LEU A 13 18.43 -26.61 15.00
CA LEU A 13 17.47 -25.53 14.69
C LEU A 13 18.29 -24.25 14.49
N GLY A 14 18.62 -23.96 13.25
CA GLY A 14 19.29 -22.72 12.88
C GLY A 14 18.35 -21.52 13.10
N VAL A 15 18.43 -20.92 14.28
CA VAL A 15 17.89 -19.58 14.50
C VAL A 15 18.72 -18.63 13.61
N ARG A 16 18.18 -18.25 12.47
CA ARG A 16 18.77 -17.21 11.64
C ARG A 16 18.61 -15.88 12.39
N PHE A 17 19.62 -15.49 13.12
CA PHE A 17 19.77 -14.09 13.53
C PHE A 17 20.02 -13.29 12.25
N SER A 18 19.01 -12.62 11.76
CA SER A 18 19.14 -11.58 10.75
C SER A 18 19.94 -10.45 11.40
N LEU A 19 21.22 -10.40 11.12
CA LEU A 19 22.10 -9.32 11.57
C LEU A 19 21.67 -8.04 10.87
N GLY A 20 20.69 -7.32 11.43
CA GLY A 20 20.48 -5.86 11.30
C GLY A 20 20.58 -5.18 9.92
N PHE A 21 20.51 -5.92 8.81
CA PHE A 21 20.56 -5.42 7.44
C PHE A 21 19.18 -5.28 6.79
N GLU A 22 18.11 -5.48 7.55
CA GLU A 22 16.75 -5.33 7.06
C GLU A 22 16.34 -3.87 7.11
N PRO A 23 15.61 -3.37 6.08
CA PRO A 23 14.97 -2.06 6.14
C PRO A 23 14.05 -1.93 7.35
N PRO A 24 13.95 -0.75 7.96
CA PRO A 24 12.99 -0.53 9.04
C PRO A 24 11.57 -0.74 8.53
N ARG A 25 10.69 -1.19 9.42
CA ARG A 25 9.26 -1.39 9.17
C ARG A 25 8.45 -0.51 10.09
N ILE A 26 7.37 0.05 9.58
CA ILE A 26 6.41 0.79 10.39
C ILE A 26 5.58 -0.22 11.19
N VAL A 27 5.56 -0.05 12.51
CA VAL A 27 4.77 -0.87 13.44
C VAL A 27 3.41 -0.26 13.68
N SER A 28 3.35 1.08 13.77
CA SER A 28 2.10 1.81 13.96
C SER A 28 2.20 3.24 13.45
N THR A 29 1.04 3.81 13.12
CA THR A 29 0.89 5.23 12.80
C THR A 29 -0.33 5.80 13.54
N SER A 30 -0.33 7.09 13.76
CA SER A 30 -1.50 7.86 14.22
C SER A 30 -1.57 9.14 13.38
N PRO A 31 -2.60 9.35 12.55
CA PRO A 31 -3.69 8.41 12.22
C PRO A 31 -3.19 7.07 11.64
N GLN A 32 -4.03 6.03 11.67
CA GLN A 32 -3.71 4.76 11.03
C GLN A 32 -3.71 4.90 9.50
N PHE A 33 -3.02 3.99 8.81
CA PHE A 33 -3.11 3.91 7.35
C PHE A 33 -4.57 3.73 6.91
N TRP A 34 -5.01 4.56 5.96
CA TRP A 34 -6.35 4.53 5.37
C TRP A 34 -7.49 4.80 6.38
N GLU A 35 -7.17 5.39 7.53
CA GLU A 35 -8.16 5.75 8.54
C GLU A 35 -9.17 6.77 7.99
N ILE A 36 -10.44 6.56 8.34
CA ILE A 36 -11.54 7.46 7.99
C ILE A 36 -12.15 8.03 9.29
N GLY A 37 -12.45 9.31 9.29
CA GLY A 37 -13.08 9.95 10.45
C GLY A 37 -12.08 10.51 11.46
N VAL A 38 -10.82 10.72 11.05
CA VAL A 38 -9.82 11.40 11.89
C VAL A 38 -10.36 12.78 12.29
N SER A 39 -10.32 13.10 13.59
CA SER A 39 -10.78 14.40 14.07
C SER A 39 -9.96 15.54 13.49
N PRO A 40 -10.59 16.52 12.80
CA PRO A 40 -9.91 17.72 12.38
C PRO A 40 -9.41 18.52 13.58
N SER A 41 -8.28 19.21 13.43
CA SER A 41 -7.66 20.01 14.50
C SER A 41 -6.63 20.96 13.93
N ASP A 42 -6.49 22.12 14.52
CA ASP A 42 -5.43 23.09 14.18
C ASP A 42 -4.05 22.63 14.63
N GLN A 43 -3.99 21.70 15.60
CA GLN A 43 -2.76 21.13 16.14
C GLN A 43 -2.93 19.61 16.32
N LYS A 44 -2.84 18.85 15.24
CA LYS A 44 -2.87 17.39 15.28
C LYS A 44 -1.45 16.84 15.24
N THR A 45 -1.14 15.94 16.16
CA THR A 45 0.09 15.17 16.07
C THR A 45 -0.10 13.96 15.15
N ILE A 46 0.69 13.89 14.10
CA ILE A 46 0.89 12.68 13.31
C ILE A 46 2.11 11.97 13.87
N ALA A 47 1.99 10.67 14.15
CA ALA A 47 3.06 9.87 14.70
C ALA A 47 3.31 8.61 13.88
N VAL A 48 4.58 8.20 13.82
CA VAL A 48 5.02 6.95 13.18
C VAL A 48 5.98 6.23 14.13
N THR A 49 5.77 4.94 14.33
CA THR A 49 6.64 4.09 15.17
C THR A 49 7.23 2.96 14.33
N PHE A 50 8.52 2.69 14.52
CA PHE A 50 9.28 1.69 13.78
C PHE A 50 9.67 0.50 14.67
N ASP A 51 9.94 -0.64 14.05
CA ASP A 51 10.35 -1.90 14.71
C ASP A 51 11.79 -1.86 15.26
N GLN A 52 12.60 -0.91 14.82
CA GLN A 52 14.02 -0.80 15.20
C GLN A 52 14.42 0.65 15.50
N ILE A 53 15.62 0.83 16.04
CA ILE A 53 16.19 2.16 16.34
C ILE A 53 16.45 2.89 15.02
N MET A 54 16.00 4.14 14.97
CA MET A 54 16.12 5.02 13.83
C MET A 54 17.20 6.07 14.07
N ARG A 55 17.76 6.55 12.97
CA ARG A 55 18.80 7.56 12.99
C ARG A 55 18.22 8.94 13.27
N SER A 56 18.78 9.64 14.24
CA SER A 56 18.39 11.01 14.56
C SER A 56 18.77 11.97 13.44
N GLY A 57 17.90 12.95 13.16
CA GLY A 57 18.13 13.95 12.12
C GLY A 57 17.82 13.49 10.68
N PHE A 58 17.35 12.25 10.51
CA PHE A 58 16.98 11.67 9.22
C PHE A 58 15.51 11.26 9.23
N TRP A 59 14.64 12.21 8.98
CA TRP A 59 13.20 11.99 8.80
C TRP A 59 12.69 12.81 7.63
N ASP A 60 11.68 12.31 7.00
CA ASP A 60 11.06 12.96 5.86
C ASP A 60 9.56 12.66 5.83
N PHE A 61 8.79 13.67 6.23
CA PHE A 61 7.36 13.72 6.05
C PHE A 61 7.08 14.62 4.86
N LEU A 62 7.18 14.07 3.66
CA LEU A 62 6.96 14.83 2.45
C LEU A 62 5.48 15.11 2.23
N GLY A 63 5.21 16.35 2.03
CA GLY A 63 3.91 16.83 1.65
C GLY A 63 4.06 18.14 0.91
N ASN A 64 4.06 18.09 -0.40
CA ASN A 64 4.24 19.28 -1.25
C ASN A 64 3.05 19.48 -2.21
N ASP A 65 1.88 19.01 -1.79
CA ASP A 65 0.74 18.85 -2.63
C ASP A 65 -0.51 19.37 -1.92
N THR A 66 -1.56 19.65 -2.68
CA THR A 66 -2.87 20.09 -2.16
C THR A 66 -3.52 19.09 -1.20
N LEU A 67 -3.07 17.82 -1.23
CA LEU A 67 -3.51 16.76 -0.31
C LEU A 67 -2.58 16.58 0.90
N SER A 68 -1.54 17.39 1.02
CA SER A 68 -0.67 17.37 2.19
C SER A 68 -1.22 18.26 3.29
N PRO A 69 -1.15 17.84 4.57
CA PRO A 69 -1.54 18.71 5.66
C PRO A 69 -0.57 19.89 5.78
N GLN A 70 -1.09 21.03 6.22
CA GLN A 70 -0.23 22.16 6.58
C GLN A 70 0.56 21.81 7.85
N THR A 71 1.83 22.09 7.85
CA THR A 71 2.73 21.81 8.97
C THR A 71 3.50 23.05 9.37
N ASN A 72 3.76 23.21 10.67
CA ASN A 72 4.70 24.18 11.21
C ASN A 72 6.15 23.64 11.28
N TYR A 73 6.37 22.41 10.76
CA TYR A 73 7.66 21.70 10.80
C TYR A 73 8.16 21.35 12.21
N GLU A 74 7.33 21.44 13.23
CA GLU A 74 7.67 20.93 14.55
C GLU A 74 7.66 19.41 14.54
N THR A 75 8.86 18.84 14.48
CA THR A 75 9.08 17.40 14.53
C THR A 75 9.73 17.01 15.84
N ALA A 76 9.36 15.87 16.38
CA ALA A 76 9.97 15.32 17.57
C ALA A 76 10.30 13.84 17.38
N MET A 77 11.45 13.44 17.93
CA MET A 77 11.85 12.04 18.03
C MET A 77 11.60 11.57 19.46
N GLY A 78 10.96 10.43 19.64
CA GLY A 78 10.74 9.84 20.95
C GLY A 78 12.06 9.40 21.60
N SER A 79 12.07 9.33 22.93
CA SER A 79 13.24 8.88 23.70
C SER A 79 13.61 7.41 23.44
N ASP A 80 12.67 6.64 22.88
CA ASP A 80 12.87 5.26 22.42
C ASP A 80 13.68 5.16 21.12
N LEU A 81 13.96 6.29 20.48
CA LEU A 81 14.58 6.40 19.15
C LEU A 81 13.86 5.62 18.04
N LYS A 82 12.61 5.24 18.26
CA LYS A 82 11.78 4.50 17.31
C LYS A 82 10.55 5.26 16.87
N SER A 83 10.16 6.29 17.61
CA SER A 83 8.95 7.06 17.35
C SER A 83 9.30 8.45 16.85
N PHE A 84 8.55 8.91 15.85
CA PHE A 84 8.64 10.26 15.29
C PHE A 84 7.26 10.87 15.24
N SER A 85 7.20 12.18 15.45
CA SER A 85 5.95 12.92 15.36
C SER A 85 6.13 14.25 14.64
N LEU A 86 5.03 14.72 14.04
CA LEU A 86 4.92 15.99 13.33
C LEU A 86 3.59 16.64 13.71
N CYS A 87 3.63 17.93 14.06
CA CYS A 87 2.42 18.70 14.30
C CYS A 87 1.88 19.30 12.99
N VAL A 88 0.57 19.12 12.74
CA VAL A 88 -0.09 19.54 11.50
C VAL A 88 -1.47 20.14 11.78
N THR A 89 -1.96 20.94 10.84
CA THR A 89 -3.35 21.41 10.79
C THR A 89 -4.16 20.51 9.86
N LEU A 90 -5.28 20.00 10.37
CA LEU A 90 -6.21 19.14 9.63
C LEU A 90 -7.57 19.81 9.49
N LEU A 91 -7.98 20.08 8.27
CA LEU A 91 -9.30 20.61 7.93
C LEU A 91 -10.34 19.49 7.88
N PRO A 92 -11.64 19.76 8.14
CA PRO A 92 -12.69 18.74 8.08
C PRO A 92 -12.97 18.28 6.64
N GLY A 93 -13.33 16.99 6.51
CA GLY A 93 -13.75 16.38 5.25
C GLY A 93 -12.66 16.20 4.20
N LYS A 94 -11.38 16.37 4.56
CA LYS A 94 -10.25 16.31 3.63
C LYS A 94 -9.56 14.93 3.63
N VAL A 95 -9.10 14.53 2.46
CA VAL A 95 -8.14 13.43 2.30
C VAL A 95 -6.74 14.01 2.41
N TYR A 96 -5.89 13.34 3.18
CA TYR A 96 -4.49 13.70 3.34
C TYR A 96 -3.57 12.56 2.92
N ILE A 97 -2.46 12.93 2.28
CA ILE A 97 -1.39 12.02 1.86
C ILE A 97 -0.08 12.58 2.38
N MET A 98 0.68 11.73 3.07
CA MET A 98 2.05 12.05 3.49
C MET A 98 2.97 10.93 3.03
N ALA A 99 3.95 11.27 2.20
CA ALA A 99 4.98 10.31 1.82
C ALA A 99 6.03 10.21 2.94
N LEU A 100 6.27 9.00 3.39
CA LEU A 100 7.37 8.65 4.29
C LEU A 100 8.49 8.08 3.43
N ASN A 101 9.50 8.86 3.19
CA ASN A 101 10.54 8.73 2.17
C ASN A 101 10.02 8.88 0.73
N GLU A 102 10.75 9.62 -0.07
CA GLU A 102 10.44 9.80 -1.50
C GLU A 102 11.15 8.73 -2.35
N ARG A 103 10.48 8.26 -3.40
CA ARG A 103 11.10 7.35 -4.36
C ARG A 103 12.24 8.07 -5.09
N GLY A 104 13.43 7.49 -5.04
CA GLY A 104 14.56 7.92 -5.86
C GLY A 104 15.53 8.89 -5.20
N ILE A 105 15.38 9.20 -3.91
CA ILE A 105 16.35 9.99 -3.15
C ILE A 105 17.07 9.09 -2.13
N PRO A 106 18.16 8.37 -2.50
CA PRO A 106 18.91 7.55 -1.58
C PRO A 106 19.55 8.41 -0.48
N GLY A 107 19.51 7.93 0.77
CA GLY A 107 20.19 8.57 1.89
C GLY A 107 19.43 9.74 2.51
N VAL A 108 18.21 10.04 2.05
CA VAL A 108 17.31 11.04 2.61
C VAL A 108 16.14 10.35 3.32
N GLY A 109 15.64 10.97 4.39
CA GLY A 109 14.46 10.52 5.12
C GLY A 109 14.75 9.43 6.15
N PHE A 110 13.71 8.72 6.55
CA PHE A 110 13.77 7.72 7.61
C PHE A 110 14.75 6.59 7.31
N GLN A 111 15.73 6.44 8.19
CA GLN A 111 16.77 5.42 8.13
C GLN A 111 16.95 4.80 9.51
N ASN A 112 17.33 3.53 9.56
CA ASN A 112 17.75 2.92 10.82
C ASN A 112 19.15 3.41 11.25
N ASP A 113 19.61 3.01 12.42
CA ASP A 113 20.92 3.37 12.99
C ASP A 113 22.12 2.97 12.09
N LYS A 114 21.90 2.05 11.16
CA LYS A 114 22.90 1.56 10.18
C LYS A 114 22.81 2.26 8.82
N GLY A 115 21.91 3.24 8.67
CA GLY A 115 21.74 3.99 7.43
C GLY A 115 20.91 3.26 6.36
N ILE A 116 20.19 2.20 6.72
CA ILE A 116 19.28 1.51 5.79
C ILE A 116 17.95 2.26 5.79
N SER A 117 17.53 2.70 4.60
CA SER A 117 16.33 3.51 4.42
C SER A 117 15.04 2.69 4.57
N LEU A 118 14.02 3.33 5.13
CA LEU A 118 12.63 2.88 5.02
C LEU A 118 12.26 2.78 3.53
N LYS A 119 11.52 1.76 3.16
CA LYS A 119 10.87 1.72 1.84
C LYS A 119 9.88 2.87 1.70
N PRO A 120 9.77 3.48 0.51
CA PRO A 120 8.76 4.50 0.26
C PRO A 120 7.38 4.02 0.71
N THR A 121 6.74 4.82 1.55
CA THR A 121 5.44 4.47 2.17
C THR A 121 4.56 5.71 2.21
N TYR A 122 3.26 5.55 1.98
CA TYR A 122 2.29 6.64 1.96
C TYR A 122 1.30 6.48 3.11
N LEU A 123 1.33 7.42 4.05
CA LEU A 123 0.29 7.54 5.06
C LEU A 123 -0.88 8.31 4.45
N VAL A 124 -1.98 7.61 4.22
CA VAL A 124 -3.22 8.15 3.68
C VAL A 124 -4.29 8.05 4.75
N PHE A 125 -5.06 9.12 4.96
CA PHE A 125 -6.20 9.13 5.87
C PHE A 125 -7.21 10.22 5.46
N ARG A 126 -8.41 10.16 6.03
CA ARG A 126 -9.45 11.18 5.81
C ARG A 126 -10.00 11.71 7.13
N THR A 127 -10.13 13.01 7.24
CA THR A 127 -10.74 13.65 8.41
C THR A 127 -12.27 13.48 8.43
N ALA A 128 -12.84 13.57 9.62
CA ALA A 128 -14.27 13.64 9.82
C ALA A 128 -14.87 14.89 9.11
N GLY A 129 -16.13 14.77 8.73
CA GLY A 129 -16.84 15.78 7.95
C GLY A 129 -17.18 15.29 6.54
N ASN A 130 -18.07 16.02 5.88
CA ASN A 130 -18.46 15.72 4.51
C ASN A 130 -17.41 16.31 3.56
N PRO A 131 -16.80 15.49 2.69
CA PRO A 131 -15.92 16.03 1.66
C PRO A 131 -16.73 16.85 0.68
N SER A 132 -16.12 17.91 0.14
CA SER A 132 -16.69 18.55 -1.04
C SER A 132 -16.66 17.55 -2.22
N PRO A 133 -17.51 17.71 -3.25
CA PRO A 133 -17.46 16.84 -4.44
C PRO A 133 -16.07 16.80 -5.09
N GLU A 134 -15.30 17.89 -4.95
CA GLU A 134 -13.93 18.05 -5.47
C GLU A 134 -12.90 17.30 -4.64
N ASP A 135 -13.14 17.13 -3.33
CA ASP A 135 -12.21 16.46 -2.42
C ASP A 135 -12.57 14.99 -2.17
N ALA A 136 -13.74 14.55 -2.65
CA ALA A 136 -14.21 13.19 -2.38
C ALA A 136 -13.33 12.14 -3.08
N PRO A 137 -12.87 11.08 -2.37
CA PRO A 137 -12.13 9.99 -2.96
C PRO A 137 -13.01 9.17 -3.92
N PRO A 138 -12.41 8.47 -4.89
CA PRO A 138 -13.13 7.54 -5.75
C PRO A 138 -13.55 6.28 -5.00
N HIS A 139 -14.59 5.60 -5.51
CA HIS A 139 -15.04 4.30 -5.02
C HIS A 139 -15.11 3.31 -6.17
N ALA A 140 -14.63 2.08 -5.92
CA ALA A 140 -14.88 0.97 -6.82
C ALA A 140 -16.34 0.52 -6.66
N LEU A 141 -17.09 0.49 -7.77
CA LEU A 141 -18.51 0.10 -7.80
C LEU A 141 -18.68 -1.38 -8.09
N SER A 142 -17.86 -1.92 -8.98
CA SER A 142 -17.94 -3.32 -9.39
C SER A 142 -16.60 -3.82 -9.93
N THR A 143 -16.42 -5.13 -9.87
CA THR A 143 -15.28 -5.83 -10.48
C THR A 143 -15.78 -6.94 -11.40
N PHE A 144 -15.03 -7.21 -12.45
CA PHE A 144 -15.20 -8.41 -13.26
C PHE A 144 -13.84 -9.10 -13.44
N PRO A 145 -13.70 -10.38 -13.08
CA PRO A 145 -14.71 -11.18 -12.38
C PRO A 145 -15.13 -10.56 -11.06
N SER A 146 -16.34 -10.91 -10.58
CA SER A 146 -16.81 -10.45 -9.28
C SER A 146 -15.99 -11.09 -8.15
N ASN A 147 -15.90 -10.42 -7.03
CA ASN A 147 -15.21 -10.95 -5.86
C ASN A 147 -15.82 -12.29 -5.43
N GLY A 148 -15.00 -13.31 -5.26
CA GLY A 148 -15.40 -14.68 -4.90
C GLY A 148 -15.93 -15.51 -6.06
N ALA A 149 -15.90 -15.01 -7.31
CA ALA A 149 -16.32 -15.79 -8.48
C ALA A 149 -15.51 -17.07 -8.61
N ARG A 150 -16.21 -18.17 -8.95
CA ARG A 150 -15.61 -19.50 -9.13
C ARG A 150 -15.90 -20.00 -10.53
N ASP A 151 -15.10 -20.95 -10.98
CA ASP A 151 -15.26 -21.61 -12.28
C ASP A 151 -15.35 -20.63 -13.46
N VAL A 152 -14.67 -19.47 -13.32
CA VAL A 152 -14.57 -18.49 -14.42
C VAL A 152 -13.86 -19.15 -15.61
N ASN A 153 -14.50 -19.19 -16.78
CA ASN A 153 -13.94 -19.86 -17.94
C ASN A 153 -12.68 -19.11 -18.47
N PRO A 154 -11.47 -19.70 -18.37
CA PRO A 154 -10.22 -19.05 -18.76
C PRO A 154 -10.13 -18.82 -20.27
N ALA A 155 -10.89 -19.56 -21.09
CA ALA A 155 -10.90 -19.36 -22.54
C ALA A 155 -11.68 -18.11 -22.96
N THR A 156 -12.67 -17.70 -22.19
CA THR A 156 -13.56 -16.56 -22.49
C THR A 156 -13.19 -15.27 -21.78
N ILE A 157 -12.66 -15.38 -20.53
CA ILE A 157 -12.20 -14.18 -19.82
C ILE A 157 -10.93 -13.62 -20.50
N LYS A 158 -10.97 -12.34 -20.88
CA LYS A 158 -9.84 -11.66 -21.55
C LYS A 158 -9.24 -10.56 -20.69
N ALA A 159 -9.98 -10.07 -19.70
CA ALA A 159 -9.55 -8.95 -18.88
C ALA A 159 -10.16 -9.01 -17.48
N ILE A 160 -9.45 -8.42 -16.54
CA ILE A 160 -10.01 -7.96 -15.27
C ILE A 160 -10.47 -6.53 -15.48
N THR A 161 -11.71 -6.22 -15.07
CA THR A 161 -12.22 -4.84 -15.14
C THR A 161 -12.68 -4.36 -13.78
N VAL A 162 -12.51 -3.07 -13.52
CA VAL A 162 -13.00 -2.40 -12.31
C VAL A 162 -13.69 -1.11 -12.72
N SER A 163 -14.94 -0.93 -12.28
CA SER A 163 -15.71 0.30 -12.52
C SER A 163 -15.71 1.19 -11.30
N PHE A 164 -15.63 2.50 -11.52
CA PHE A 164 -15.56 3.54 -10.50
C PHE A 164 -16.74 4.51 -10.59
N ASP A 165 -17.03 5.18 -9.47
CA ASP A 165 -18.08 6.22 -9.37
C ASP A 165 -17.70 7.51 -10.13
N ARG A 166 -16.41 7.72 -10.41
CA ARG A 166 -15.87 8.93 -11.06
C ARG A 166 -14.69 8.62 -11.98
N ALA A 167 -14.28 9.60 -12.79
CA ALA A 167 -13.13 9.48 -13.66
C ALA A 167 -11.83 9.38 -12.86
N MET A 168 -11.00 8.41 -13.24
CA MET A 168 -9.70 8.14 -12.66
C MET A 168 -8.58 8.80 -13.48
N ASP A 169 -7.44 9.09 -12.83
CA ASP A 169 -6.22 9.49 -13.52
C ASP A 169 -5.64 8.27 -14.27
N SER A 170 -5.69 8.33 -15.60
CA SER A 170 -5.23 7.21 -16.44
C SER A 170 -3.72 7.06 -16.56
N LYS A 171 -2.93 7.98 -15.97
CA LYS A 171 -1.46 7.99 -16.08
C LYS A 171 -0.78 7.08 -15.08
N LYS A 172 -1.47 6.71 -14.00
CA LYS A 172 -0.93 5.91 -12.89
C LYS A 172 -1.93 4.83 -12.49
N HIS A 173 -1.40 3.71 -12.00
CA HIS A 173 -2.20 2.64 -11.41
C HIS A 173 -1.32 1.82 -10.48
N GLY A 174 -1.80 1.58 -9.27
CA GLY A 174 -1.20 0.68 -8.28
C GLY A 174 -1.94 -0.66 -8.30
N PHE A 175 -1.70 -1.48 -9.33
CA PHE A 175 -2.37 -2.76 -9.56
C PHE A 175 -1.41 -3.91 -9.35
N HIS A 176 -1.78 -4.84 -8.48
CA HIS A 176 -1.03 -6.06 -8.23
C HIS A 176 -1.94 -7.27 -8.47
N LEU A 177 -1.44 -8.21 -9.25
CA LEU A 177 -2.10 -9.50 -9.53
C LEU A 177 -1.24 -10.63 -8.94
N PHE A 178 -1.89 -11.59 -8.33
CA PHE A 178 -1.24 -12.79 -7.80
C PHE A 178 -1.88 -14.04 -8.41
N GLU A 179 -1.07 -15.00 -8.83
CA GLU A 179 -1.46 -16.37 -9.16
C GLU A 179 -1.18 -17.26 -7.94
N GLY A 180 -2.23 -17.62 -7.22
CA GLY A 180 -2.07 -18.20 -5.89
C GLY A 180 -1.38 -17.20 -4.97
N LYS A 181 -0.16 -17.53 -4.52
CA LYS A 181 0.66 -16.63 -3.68
C LYS A 181 1.80 -15.96 -4.42
N GLN A 182 1.90 -16.17 -5.73
CA GLN A 182 3.01 -15.63 -6.52
C GLN A 182 2.60 -14.34 -7.22
N PRO A 183 3.38 -13.26 -7.06
CA PRO A 183 3.11 -12.02 -7.79
C PRO A 183 3.33 -12.24 -9.29
N VAL A 184 2.44 -11.67 -10.08
CA VAL A 184 2.53 -11.67 -11.55
C VAL A 184 3.34 -10.46 -12.00
N ASP A 185 4.30 -10.69 -12.89
CA ASP A 185 4.99 -9.58 -13.58
C ASP A 185 4.06 -8.95 -14.61
N LEU A 186 3.61 -7.74 -14.34
CA LEU A 186 2.70 -6.97 -15.19
C LEU A 186 3.41 -5.98 -16.13
N THR A 187 4.73 -6.00 -16.22
CA THR A 187 5.51 -5.05 -17.06
C THR A 187 5.20 -5.14 -18.54
N ARG A 188 4.67 -6.28 -19.01
CA ARG A 188 4.30 -6.53 -20.40
C ARG A 188 2.78 -6.61 -20.61
N THR A 189 2.00 -6.25 -19.64
CA THR A 189 0.53 -6.25 -19.74
C THR A 189 0.00 -4.91 -20.22
N THR A 190 -1.18 -4.93 -20.82
CA THR A 190 -1.86 -3.72 -21.29
C THR A 190 -2.92 -3.30 -20.30
N PHE A 191 -2.79 -2.07 -19.83
CA PHE A 191 -3.77 -1.39 -19.01
C PHE A 191 -4.52 -0.36 -19.85
N THR A 192 -5.83 -0.32 -19.75
CA THR A 192 -6.66 0.65 -20.48
C THR A 192 -7.71 1.24 -19.57
N TYR A 193 -8.16 2.45 -19.94
CA TYR A 193 -9.33 3.08 -19.32
C TYR A 193 -10.38 3.33 -20.41
N SER A 194 -11.66 3.27 -20.02
CA SER A 194 -12.77 3.72 -20.86
C SER A 194 -12.64 5.21 -21.20
N ALA A 195 -13.31 5.66 -22.24
CA ALA A 195 -13.25 7.06 -22.68
C ALA A 195 -13.70 8.07 -21.61
N ASP A 196 -14.60 7.67 -20.73
CA ASP A 196 -15.06 8.48 -19.57
C ASP A 196 -14.16 8.35 -18.34
N GLY A 197 -13.09 7.55 -18.42
CA GLY A 197 -12.14 7.29 -17.34
C GLY A 197 -12.70 6.48 -16.16
N LYS A 198 -13.92 5.93 -16.28
CA LYS A 198 -14.59 5.27 -15.15
C LYS A 198 -14.42 3.75 -15.10
N THR A 199 -13.84 3.15 -16.11
CA THR A 199 -13.57 1.71 -16.14
C THR A 199 -12.11 1.45 -16.45
N PHE A 200 -11.43 0.77 -15.54
CA PHE A 200 -10.08 0.24 -15.73
C PHE A 200 -10.16 -1.19 -16.24
N SER A 201 -9.27 -1.57 -17.14
CA SER A 201 -9.16 -2.92 -17.66
C SER A 201 -7.71 -3.37 -17.75
N LEU A 202 -7.42 -4.55 -17.22
CA LEU A 202 -6.16 -5.27 -17.39
C LEU A 202 -6.39 -6.46 -18.30
N THR A 203 -5.78 -6.47 -19.49
CA THR A 203 -5.77 -7.65 -20.38
C THR A 203 -4.73 -8.65 -19.90
N TYR A 204 -5.15 -9.91 -19.69
CA TYR A 204 -4.28 -10.97 -19.20
C TYR A 204 -4.71 -12.34 -19.75
N ALA A 205 -3.74 -13.24 -19.93
CA ALA A 205 -3.99 -14.63 -20.31
C ALA A 205 -4.13 -15.51 -19.06
N PHE A 206 -5.36 -15.81 -18.69
CA PHE A 206 -5.66 -16.56 -17.46
C PHE A 206 -5.41 -18.06 -17.65
N LYS A 207 -4.79 -18.69 -16.66
CA LYS A 207 -4.59 -20.12 -16.57
C LYS A 207 -5.85 -20.82 -16.04
N SER A 208 -6.07 -22.09 -16.42
CA SER A 208 -7.15 -22.91 -15.88
C SER A 208 -6.88 -23.29 -14.40
N SER A 209 -7.95 -23.57 -13.67
CA SER A 209 -7.92 -24.05 -12.27
C SER A 209 -6.99 -23.25 -11.36
N THR A 210 -6.95 -21.92 -11.55
CA THR A 210 -6.02 -21.03 -10.87
C THR A 210 -6.78 -20.02 -10.02
N HIS A 211 -6.31 -19.84 -8.78
CA HIS A 211 -6.79 -18.79 -7.89
C HIS A 211 -6.05 -17.50 -8.18
N TYR A 212 -6.79 -16.42 -8.42
CA TYR A 212 -6.25 -15.07 -8.65
C TYR A 212 -6.68 -14.14 -7.53
N GLU A 213 -5.71 -13.37 -7.02
CA GLU A 213 -5.95 -12.29 -6.07
C GLU A 213 -5.54 -10.96 -6.72
N VAL A 214 -6.36 -9.95 -6.54
CA VAL A 214 -6.12 -8.59 -7.03
C VAL A 214 -6.03 -7.65 -5.84
N GLN A 215 -5.00 -6.83 -5.84
CA GLN A 215 -4.84 -5.72 -4.92
C GLN A 215 -4.69 -4.43 -5.71
N MET A 216 -5.51 -3.43 -5.38
CA MET A 216 -5.43 -2.07 -5.92
C MET A 216 -5.12 -1.12 -4.79
N ASN A 217 -4.06 -0.35 -4.94
CA ASN A 217 -3.44 0.49 -3.93
C ASN A 217 -2.97 -0.27 -2.67
N SER A 218 -1.97 0.26 -2.05
CA SER A 218 -1.39 -0.20 -0.79
C SER A 218 -0.72 0.98 -0.09
N THR A 219 -0.08 0.73 1.05
CA THR A 219 0.76 1.75 1.69
C THR A 219 2.04 2.07 0.90
N GLU A 220 2.47 1.19 0.00
CA GLU A 220 3.67 1.37 -0.84
C GLU A 220 3.33 1.89 -2.25
N ASP A 221 2.07 1.78 -2.67
CA ASP A 221 1.61 2.19 -4.00
C ASP A 221 0.17 2.72 -3.98
N ILE A 222 0.00 4.01 -4.26
CA ILE A 222 -1.27 4.72 -4.28
C ILE A 222 -1.64 5.18 -5.70
N GLY A 223 -1.22 4.42 -6.73
CA GLY A 223 -1.34 4.81 -8.12
C GLY A 223 -2.77 4.99 -8.63
N PHE A 224 -3.77 4.26 -8.08
CA PHE A 224 -5.17 4.54 -8.40
C PHE A 224 -5.64 5.78 -7.64
N ALA A 225 -5.87 6.85 -8.37
CA ALA A 225 -6.43 8.09 -7.87
C ALA A 225 -7.44 8.66 -8.86
N ALA A 226 -8.40 9.43 -8.40
CA ALA A 226 -9.29 10.19 -9.27
C ALA A 226 -8.55 11.39 -9.90
N THR A 227 -9.16 12.03 -10.87
CA THR A 227 -8.62 13.23 -11.54
C THR A 227 -8.36 14.39 -10.59
N ASN A 228 -9.03 14.44 -9.43
CA ASN A 228 -8.78 15.37 -8.33
C ASN A 228 -7.58 14.93 -7.43
N ARG A 229 -6.87 13.86 -7.81
CA ARG A 229 -5.72 13.26 -7.13
C ARG A 229 -6.04 12.53 -5.82
N ALA A 230 -7.28 12.55 -5.35
CA ALA A 230 -7.67 11.75 -4.18
C ALA A 230 -7.52 10.26 -4.50
N PRO A 231 -6.78 9.48 -3.67
CA PRO A 231 -6.51 8.08 -3.93
C PRO A 231 -7.75 7.21 -3.69
N LEU A 232 -7.85 6.13 -4.44
CA LEU A 232 -8.75 5.03 -4.14
C LEU A 232 -8.32 4.37 -2.83
N TRP A 233 -9.25 4.13 -1.90
CA TRP A 233 -8.97 3.25 -0.75
C TRP A 233 -8.64 1.85 -1.24
N PRO A 234 -7.76 1.11 -0.55
CA PRO A 234 -7.34 -0.21 -0.99
C PRO A 234 -8.52 -1.13 -1.31
N VAL A 235 -8.48 -1.74 -2.48
CA VAL A 235 -9.48 -2.72 -2.93
C VAL A 235 -8.81 -4.07 -3.10
N HIS A 236 -9.40 -5.10 -2.50
CA HIS A 236 -8.96 -6.47 -2.62
C HIS A 236 -10.12 -7.33 -3.10
N PHE A 237 -9.89 -8.14 -4.10
CA PHE A 237 -10.85 -9.15 -4.54
C PHE A 237 -10.12 -10.35 -5.13
N ALA A 238 -10.80 -11.49 -5.15
CA ALA A 238 -10.25 -12.73 -5.65
C ALA A 238 -11.28 -13.49 -6.48
N PHE A 239 -10.80 -14.33 -7.39
CA PHE A 239 -11.62 -15.27 -8.16
C PHE A 239 -10.83 -16.52 -8.52
N THR A 240 -11.52 -17.57 -8.95
CA THR A 240 -10.88 -18.80 -9.39
C THR A 240 -11.40 -19.19 -10.77
N THR A 241 -10.47 -19.50 -11.66
CA THR A 241 -10.81 -20.02 -12.99
C THR A 241 -11.12 -21.52 -12.93
N GLY A 242 -12.05 -21.98 -13.75
CA GLY A 242 -12.35 -23.38 -13.98
C GLY A 242 -11.48 -24.04 -15.04
N GLN A 243 -11.92 -25.21 -15.50
CA GLN A 243 -11.40 -25.82 -16.73
C GLN A 243 -11.97 -25.10 -17.97
N PRO A 244 -11.27 -25.11 -19.10
CA PRO A 244 -11.82 -24.63 -20.36
C PRO A 244 -13.05 -25.47 -20.75
N HIS A 245 -14.13 -24.81 -21.11
CA HIS A 245 -15.36 -25.44 -21.63
C HIS A 245 -15.49 -25.09 -23.10
#